data_729c0796ee6186591de216bfd02e4b89
#
_entry.id   729c0796ee6186591de216bfd02e4b89
#
_cell.length_a   1.000
_cell.length_b   1.000
_cell.length_c   1.000
_cell.angle_alpha   90.00
_cell.angle_beta   90.00
_cell.angle_gamma   90.00
#
_symmetry.space_group_name_H-M   'P 1'
#
loop_
_entity.id
_entity.type
_entity.pdbx_description
1 polymer ?
#
loop_
_entity_poly.entity_id
_entity_poly.type
_entity_poly.pdbx_seq_one_letter_code
_entity_poly.pdbx_strand_id
1 'polypeptide(L)'
;MGVNARERDTEAGAADEAVDERTCALTREPLTPEDGLRFVAGPGGTIVPDVGRRLPGRGVWLTGTRAVVTEAARKGAFQRSLKRPVNVPDGLADLVEHLLVKRVVESLSLANKAGLLTTG
;
A
#
# COMPACT_ATOMS: atom_id res chain seq x y z
N MET A 1 -20.56 18.86 0.38
CA MET A 1 -20.20 18.13 0.60
C MET A 1 -20.01 17.43 0.66
N GLY A 2 -20.27 17.19 0.40
CA GLY A 2 -19.82 16.23 0.49
C GLY A 2 -19.68 15.64 0.58
N VAL A 3 -19.84 15.71 0.35
CA VAL A 3 -19.60 14.79 0.42
C VAL A 3 -19.37 14.37 0.27
N ASN A 4 -19.63 14.61 0.00
CA ASN A 4 -19.31 13.82 -0.09
C ASN A 4 -18.81 13.37 -0.11
N ALA A 5 -18.88 13.76 -0.40
CA ALA A 5 -18.31 12.92 -0.44
C ALA A 5 -17.94 12.54 -0.08
N ARG A 6 -18.12 12.93 -0.14
CA ARG A 6 -17.77 12.14 0.24
C ARG A 6 -18.06 11.43 0.76
N GLU A 7 -18.52 11.79 0.67
CA GLU A 7 -18.67 10.78 1.08
C GLU A 7 -18.84 9.97 1.01
N ARG A 8 -18.90 10.07 0.69
CA ARG A 8 -18.88 8.97 0.50
C ARG A 8 -18.53 8.21 0.68
N ASP A 9 -18.20 8.19 0.61
CA ASP A 9 -17.77 7.14 0.78
C ASP A 9 -17.91 6.43 1.11
N THR A 10 -18.09 6.57 1.04
CA THR A 10 -18.11 5.65 1.29
C THR A 10 -18.56 4.84 1.35
N GLU A 11 -18.86 4.91 1.22
CA GLU A 11 -19.11 3.96 1.12
C GLU A 11 -19.03 3.27 0.73
N ALA A 12 -19.63 3.59 0.69
CA ALA A 12 -19.48 2.27 0.20
C ALA A 12 -18.14 1.94 -0.19
N GLY A 13 -17.41 1.60 0.54
CA GLY A 13 -16.05 1.36 0.24
C GLY A 13 -15.79 0.53 -1.01
N ALA A 14 -16.67 -0.40 -1.32
CA ALA A 14 -16.45 -1.25 -2.48
C ALA A 14 -16.40 -0.46 -3.78
N ALA A 15 -17.24 0.54 -3.89
CA ALA A 15 -17.24 1.37 -5.08
C ALA A 15 -15.91 2.08 -5.25
N ASP A 16 -15.30 2.47 -4.15
CA ASP A 16 -14.03 3.15 -4.21
C ASP A 16 -12.96 2.24 -4.76
N GLU A 17 -13.05 0.96 -4.47
CA GLU A 17 -12.05 0.02 -4.94
C GLU A 17 -12.10 -0.16 -6.44
N ALA A 18 -13.21 0.11 -7.04
CA ALA A 18 -13.33 -0.01 -8.49
C ALA A 18 -12.65 1.14 -9.21
N VAL A 19 -12.37 2.21 -8.53
CA VAL A 19 -11.70 3.36 -9.11
C VAL A 19 -10.21 3.17 -8.91
N ASP A 20 -9.44 3.42 -9.97
CA ASP A 20 -8.00 3.24 -9.87
C ASP A 20 -7.30 4.34 -9.11
N GLU A 21 -8.02 5.36 -8.75
CA GLU A 21 -7.42 6.45 -8.00
C GLU A 21 -7.30 6.10 -6.54
N ARG A 22 -6.12 6.34 -6.02
CA ARG A 22 -5.83 6.21 -4.60
C ARG A 22 -5.21 7.51 -4.16
N THR A 23 -5.41 7.86 -2.91
CA THR A 23 -4.84 9.09 -2.38
C THR A 23 -3.77 8.75 -1.35
N CYS A 24 -2.62 9.36 -1.49
CA CYS A 24 -1.54 9.18 -0.53
C CYS A 24 -1.96 9.76 0.81
N ALA A 25 -1.86 8.94 1.86
CA ALA A 25 -2.31 9.35 3.19
C ALA A 25 -1.42 10.44 3.77
N LEU A 26 -0.20 10.59 3.27
CA LEU A 26 0.71 11.62 3.76
C LEU A 26 0.62 12.89 2.92
N THR A 27 0.77 12.78 1.61
CA THR A 27 0.87 13.95 0.75
C THR A 27 -0.47 14.42 0.22
N ARG A 28 -1.48 13.58 0.32
CA ARG A 28 -2.84 13.85 -0.16
C ARG A 28 -2.95 13.96 -1.67
N GLU A 29 -1.94 13.49 -2.37
CA GLU A 29 -1.97 13.48 -3.81
C GLU A 29 -2.56 12.19 -4.33
N PRO A 30 -3.28 12.24 -5.47
CA PRO A 30 -3.79 11.02 -6.07
C PRO A 30 -2.66 10.14 -6.57
N LEU A 31 -2.88 8.83 -6.50
CA LEU A 31 -1.89 7.84 -6.87
C LEU A 31 -2.44 6.94 -7.95
N THR A 32 -1.60 6.61 -8.91
CA THR A 32 -1.93 5.52 -9.83
C THR A 32 -1.52 4.21 -9.18
N PRO A 33 -2.02 3.08 -9.69
CA PRO A 33 -1.61 1.79 -9.13
C PRO A 33 -0.10 1.57 -9.17
N GLU A 34 0.57 2.12 -10.16
CA GLU A 34 2.01 1.97 -10.29
C GLU A 34 2.78 2.80 -9.27
N ASP A 35 2.21 3.93 -8.88
CA ASP A 35 2.92 4.86 -8.00
C ASP A 35 2.66 4.60 -6.53
N GLY A 36 1.64 3.83 -6.22
CA GLY A 36 1.19 3.68 -4.85
C GLY A 36 1.56 2.36 -4.23
N LEU A 37 1.79 2.41 -2.93
CA LEU A 37 1.97 1.23 -2.10
C LEU A 37 0.79 1.12 -1.15
N ARG A 38 0.26 -0.09 -1.03
CA ARG A 38 -0.85 -0.35 -0.12
C ARG A 38 -0.33 -0.97 1.17
N PHE A 39 -0.91 -0.54 2.29
CA PHE A 39 -0.60 -1.08 3.60
C PHE A 39 -1.90 -1.44 4.30
N VAL A 40 -1.87 -2.46 5.12
CA VAL A 40 -3.05 -2.85 5.91
C VAL A 40 -2.61 -3.13 7.33
N ALA A 41 -3.57 -3.10 8.25
CA ALA A 41 -3.33 -3.54 9.62
C ALA A 41 -3.63 -5.03 9.68
N GLY A 42 -2.63 -5.82 10.01
CA GLY A 42 -2.81 -7.25 10.16
C GLY A 42 -3.44 -7.60 11.50
N PRO A 43 -3.52 -8.89 11.80
CA PRO A 43 -3.99 -9.32 13.11
C PRO A 43 -3.13 -8.67 14.20
N GLY A 44 -3.79 -8.20 15.24
CA GLY A 44 -3.09 -7.51 16.31
C GLY A 44 -2.82 -6.04 16.01
N GLY A 45 -3.22 -5.54 14.86
CA GLY A 45 -3.10 -4.13 14.55
C GLY A 45 -1.74 -3.68 14.07
N THR A 46 -0.89 -4.60 13.64
CA THR A 46 0.43 -4.24 13.12
C THR A 46 0.35 -3.93 11.63
N ILE A 47 0.90 -2.80 11.24
CA ILE A 47 0.89 -2.39 9.84
C ILE A 47 1.84 -3.29 9.04
N VAL A 48 1.34 -3.79 7.93
CA VAL A 48 2.14 -4.60 7.01
C VAL A 48 1.97 -4.08 5.59
N PRO A 49 3.03 -4.11 4.78
CA PRO A 49 2.91 -3.74 3.37
C PRO A 49 2.18 -4.84 2.60
N ASP A 50 1.31 -4.43 1.71
CA ASP A 50 0.57 -5.36 0.86
C ASP A 50 1.02 -5.18 -0.57
N VAL A 51 2.25 -5.59 -0.87
CA VAL A 51 2.81 -5.37 -2.20
C VAL A 51 2.10 -6.17 -3.28
N GLY A 52 1.47 -7.26 -2.90
CA GLY A 52 0.70 -8.08 -3.84
C GLY A 52 -0.75 -7.66 -3.98
N ARG A 53 -1.19 -6.72 -3.16
CA ARG A 53 -2.57 -6.22 -3.16
C ARG A 53 -3.58 -7.32 -2.96
N ARG A 54 -3.28 -8.23 -2.05
CA ARG A 54 -4.14 -9.38 -1.78
C ARG A 54 -4.65 -9.47 -0.37
N LEU A 55 -4.07 -8.68 0.54
CA LEU A 55 -4.43 -8.82 1.95
C LEU A 55 -5.77 -8.16 2.21
N PRO A 56 -6.59 -8.78 3.07
CA PRO A 56 -7.89 -8.23 3.37
C PRO A 56 -7.80 -7.01 4.25
N GLY A 57 -8.88 -6.26 4.29
CA GLY A 57 -8.98 -5.13 5.18
C GLY A 57 -8.86 -3.82 4.44
N ARG A 58 -9.06 -2.76 5.19
CA ARG A 58 -8.97 -1.42 4.65
C ARG A 58 -7.53 -1.06 4.39
N GLY A 59 -7.26 -0.61 3.18
CA GLY A 59 -5.91 -0.23 2.81
C GLY A 59 -5.60 1.23 3.08
N VAL A 60 -4.33 1.48 3.35
CA VAL A 60 -3.78 2.82 3.41
C VAL A 60 -2.78 2.92 2.27
N TRP A 61 -2.93 3.94 1.45
CA TRP A 61 -2.07 4.11 0.28
C TRP A 61 -1.06 5.20 0.53
N LEU A 62 0.16 4.96 0.11
CA LEU A 62 1.25 5.94 0.20
C LEU A 62 2.00 5.96 -1.13
N THR A 63 2.57 7.12 -1.44
CA THR A 63 3.52 7.21 -2.54
C THR A 63 4.66 6.23 -2.29
N GLY A 64 5.06 5.50 -3.31
CA GLY A 64 6.00 4.40 -3.17
C GLY A 64 7.45 4.82 -3.05
N THR A 65 7.76 5.73 -2.18
CA THR A 65 9.15 6.15 -1.92
C THR A 65 9.49 5.92 -0.47
N ARG A 66 10.75 5.66 -0.22
CA ARG A 66 11.24 5.47 1.15
C ARG A 66 10.95 6.70 2.00
N ALA A 67 11.14 7.89 1.44
CA ALA A 67 10.93 9.12 2.19
C ALA A 67 9.49 9.25 2.68
N VAL A 68 8.52 8.96 1.81
CA VAL A 68 7.11 9.07 2.17
C VAL A 68 6.74 8.01 3.21
N VAL A 69 7.20 6.76 3.03
CA VAL A 69 6.89 5.71 3.98
C VAL A 69 7.44 6.03 5.36
N THR A 70 8.68 6.50 5.42
CA THR A 70 9.32 6.85 6.68
C THR A 70 8.60 8.00 7.37
N GLU A 71 8.24 9.01 6.59
CA GLU A 71 7.57 10.18 7.14
C GLU A 71 6.15 9.85 7.60
N ALA A 72 5.45 9.00 6.85
CA ALA A 72 4.12 8.57 7.24
C ALA A 72 4.14 7.81 8.57
N ALA A 73 5.13 6.95 8.74
CA ALA A 73 5.29 6.23 10.00
C ALA A 73 5.54 7.20 11.14
N ARG A 74 6.40 8.19 10.92
CA ARG A 74 6.76 9.16 11.94
C ARG A 74 5.60 10.06 12.33
N LYS A 75 4.77 10.42 11.36
CA LYS A 75 3.69 11.40 11.58
C LYS A 75 2.35 10.78 11.92
N GLY A 76 2.27 9.49 12.07
CA GLY A 76 1.04 8.84 12.45
C GLY A 76 -0.01 8.79 11.34
N ALA A 77 0.42 8.79 10.10
CA ALA A 77 -0.51 8.78 8.98
C ALA A 77 -1.38 7.52 8.96
N PHE A 78 -0.82 6.39 9.39
CA PHE A 78 -1.58 5.15 9.42
C PHE A 78 -2.71 5.19 10.43
N GLN A 79 -2.42 5.69 11.63
CA GLN A 79 -3.44 5.81 12.68
C GLN A 79 -4.56 6.75 12.24
N ARG A 80 -4.20 7.86 11.62
CA ARG A 80 -5.20 8.81 11.15
C ARG A 80 -6.07 8.24 10.05
N SER A 81 -5.44 7.54 9.11
CA SER A 81 -6.17 7.00 7.97
C SER A 81 -7.10 5.87 8.40
N LEU A 82 -6.65 5.01 9.30
CA LEU A 82 -7.44 3.88 9.76
C LEU A 82 -8.35 4.23 10.92
N LYS A 83 -8.14 5.43 11.51
CA LYS A 83 -8.96 5.95 12.61
C LYS A 83 -8.95 5.03 13.82
N ARG A 84 -7.80 4.44 14.08
CA ARG A 84 -7.60 3.62 15.26
C ARG A 84 -6.11 3.51 15.55
N PRO A 85 -5.75 3.15 16.78
CA PRO A 85 -4.33 2.91 17.06
C PRO A 85 -3.84 1.69 16.31
N VAL A 86 -2.64 1.81 15.77
CA VAL A 86 -2.00 0.69 15.10
C VAL A 86 -0.54 0.70 15.49
N ASN A 87 0.09 -0.46 15.32
CA ASN A 87 1.51 -0.61 15.59
C ASN A 87 2.25 -0.53 14.27
N VAL A 88 3.13 0.48 14.14
CA VAL A 88 3.93 0.64 12.93
C VAL A 88 5.34 0.13 13.25
N PRO A 89 5.77 -0.96 12.59
CA PRO A 89 7.08 -1.52 12.93
C PRO A 89 8.20 -0.57 12.59
N ASP A 90 9.25 -0.62 13.40
CA ASP A 90 10.48 0.06 13.05
C ASP A 90 11.03 -0.56 11.76
N GLY A 91 11.60 0.27 10.92
CA GLY A 91 12.16 -0.26 9.67
C GLY A 91 11.13 -0.61 8.63
N LEU A 92 9.94 -0.01 8.71
CA LEU A 92 8.90 -0.31 7.74
C LEU A 92 9.37 -0.06 6.31
N ALA A 93 10.11 1.01 6.06
CA ALA A 93 10.62 1.29 4.72
C ALA A 93 11.58 0.20 4.24
N ASP A 94 12.41 -0.31 5.14
CA ASP A 94 13.31 -1.42 4.80
C ASP A 94 12.53 -2.68 4.47
N LEU A 95 11.47 -2.94 5.22
CA LEU A 95 10.63 -4.10 4.96
C LEU A 95 9.97 -3.99 3.59
N VAL A 96 9.47 -2.81 3.25
CA VAL A 96 8.88 -2.59 1.93
C VAL A 96 9.89 -2.90 0.84
N GLU A 97 11.09 -2.37 0.98
CA GLU A 97 12.12 -2.58 -0.01
C GLU A 97 12.45 -4.07 -0.16
N HIS A 98 12.57 -4.75 0.96
CA HIS A 98 12.85 -6.18 0.96
C HIS A 98 11.75 -6.95 0.22
N LEU A 99 10.50 -6.63 0.50
CA LEU A 99 9.38 -7.34 -0.12
C LEU A 99 9.28 -7.05 -1.61
N LEU A 100 9.58 -5.82 -2.02
CA LEU A 100 9.55 -5.49 -3.44
C LEU A 100 10.66 -6.22 -4.20
N VAL A 101 11.85 -6.27 -3.63
CA VAL A 101 12.96 -7.00 -4.24
C VAL A 101 12.62 -8.47 -4.34
N LYS A 102 12.09 -9.04 -3.27
CA LYS A 102 11.72 -10.44 -3.26
C LYS A 102 10.69 -10.74 -4.37
N ARG A 103 9.73 -9.85 -4.53
CA ARG A 103 8.71 -10.03 -5.55
C ARG A 103 9.30 -10.00 -6.95
N VAL A 104 10.25 -9.11 -7.21
CA VAL A 104 10.91 -9.04 -8.50
C VAL A 104 11.72 -10.31 -8.74
N VAL A 105 12.47 -10.75 -7.75
CA VAL A 105 13.28 -11.97 -7.89
C VAL A 105 12.38 -13.17 -8.16
N GLU A 106 11.27 -13.29 -7.48
CA GLU A 106 10.35 -14.40 -7.70
C GLU A 106 9.76 -14.36 -9.09
N SER A 107 9.42 -13.16 -9.58
CA SER A 107 8.90 -13.01 -10.94
C SER A 107 9.92 -13.45 -11.98
N LEU A 108 11.17 -13.04 -11.80
CA LEU A 108 12.22 -13.41 -12.72
C LEU A 108 12.47 -14.91 -12.70
N SER A 109 12.47 -15.52 -11.53
CA SER A 109 12.65 -16.96 -11.42
C SER A 109 11.55 -17.71 -12.13
N LEU A 110 10.31 -17.26 -11.95
CA LEU A 110 9.17 -17.90 -12.58
C LEU A 110 9.24 -17.76 -14.10
N ALA A 111 9.58 -16.58 -14.58
CA ALA A 111 9.70 -16.34 -16.01
C ALA A 111 10.80 -17.20 -16.62
N ASN A 112 11.90 -17.35 -15.89
CA ASN A 112 13.00 -18.19 -16.36
C ASN A 112 12.59 -19.65 -16.46
N LYS A 113 11.87 -20.14 -15.44
CA LYS A 113 11.39 -21.52 -15.46
C LYS A 113 10.43 -21.78 -16.61
N ALA A 114 9.66 -20.78 -16.96
CA ALA A 114 8.71 -20.90 -18.06
C ALA A 114 9.35 -20.70 -19.43
N GLY A 115 10.63 -20.42 -19.47
CA GLY A 115 11.31 -20.21 -20.72
C GLY A 115 11.06 -18.84 -21.33
N LEU A 116 10.53 -17.91 -20.53
CA LEU A 116 10.23 -16.57 -21.02
C LEU A 116 11.45 -15.70 -21.11
N LEU A 117 12.49 -16.04 -20.37
CA LEU A 117 13.74 -15.30 -20.40
C LEU A 117 14.77 -16.14 -21.13
N THR A 118 14.57 -16.22 -22.42
CA THR A 118 15.52 -16.96 -23.22
C THR A 118 16.62 -16.03 -23.65
N THR A 119 17.76 -16.34 -23.25
CA THR A 119 18.90 -15.52 -23.60
C THR A 119 19.75 -16.17 -24.64
N GLY A 120 19.16 -16.94 -25.42
CA GLY A 120 19.89 -17.63 -26.44
C GLY A 120 20.32 -18.93 -25.98
#